data_25f148b1d913a9f1c497435c2b1843d0
#
_entry.id   25f148b1d913a9f1c497435c2b1843d0
#
_cell.length_a   1.000
_cell.length_b   1.000
_cell.length_c   1.000
_cell.angle_alpha   90.00
_cell.angle_beta   90.00
_cell.angle_gamma   90.00
#
_symmetry.space_group_name_H-M   'P 1'
#
loop_
_entity.id
_entity.type
_entity.pdbx_description
1 polymer ?
#
loop_
_entity_poly.entity_id
_entity_poly.type
_entity_poly.pdbx_seq_one_letter_code
_entity_poly.pdbx_strand_id
1 'polypeptide(L)'
;MMGMRAKKICMAMLLIVGGIMAVFLADRKVAEKITEEEYQRFLDGEVPAMKENGKTYFLEDLFGEDVSDVETFLSDIDGDGVKELHIRNGIYYILKEKKGKLTILYEGTAIYDEPVEAMSGILYYREGGAPYNETYYFTRFEKDGTMVEGPTYQCYDSDEDGEIGVEDLYLKDGVEQDRTAWEKETEIYRAIKNERGL
;
A
#
# COMPACT_ATOMS: atom_id res chain seq x y z
N MET A 1 36.16 -37.19 -6.25
CA MET A 1 35.24 -38.01 -5.41
C MET A 1 35.08 -37.34 -4.05
N MET A 2 33.90 -36.81 -3.73
CA MET A 2 33.61 -36.20 -2.41
C MET A 2 33.49 -37.37 -1.40
N GLY A 3 34.28 -37.32 -0.32
CA GLY A 3 34.33 -38.39 0.67
C GLY A 3 33.00 -38.58 1.40
N MET A 4 32.72 -39.79 1.86
CA MET A 4 31.48 -40.22 2.51
C MET A 4 31.10 -39.34 3.73
N ARG A 5 32.08 -38.72 4.40
CA ARG A 5 31.88 -37.75 5.50
C ARG A 5 31.29 -36.39 5.01
N ALA A 6 31.74 -35.88 3.85
CA ALA A 6 31.22 -34.65 3.26
C ALA A 6 29.75 -34.82 2.80
N LYS A 7 29.38 -35.98 2.26
CA LYS A 7 27.98 -36.28 1.89
C LYS A 7 27.04 -36.31 3.10
N LYS A 8 27.50 -36.88 4.24
CA LYS A 8 26.72 -36.92 5.49
C LYS A 8 26.52 -35.52 6.08
N ILE A 9 27.53 -34.66 6.03
CA ILE A 9 27.46 -33.28 6.52
C ILE A 9 26.50 -32.46 5.63
N CYS A 10 26.59 -32.55 4.30
CA CYS A 10 25.65 -31.89 3.39
C CYS A 10 24.20 -32.32 3.59
N MET A 11 23.95 -33.61 3.81
CA MET A 11 22.60 -34.13 4.05
C MET A 11 22.06 -33.69 5.40
N ALA A 12 22.88 -33.60 6.45
CA ALA A 12 22.47 -33.07 7.76
C ALA A 12 22.14 -31.56 7.67
N MET A 13 22.95 -30.78 6.95
CA MET A 13 22.66 -29.34 6.73
C MET A 13 21.36 -29.12 5.95
N LEU A 14 21.08 -29.92 4.91
CA LEU A 14 19.82 -29.87 4.15
C LEU A 14 18.60 -30.17 5.02
N LEU A 15 18.70 -31.13 5.93
CA LEU A 15 17.60 -31.47 6.86
C LEU A 15 17.37 -30.38 7.90
N ILE A 16 18.43 -29.75 8.41
CA ILE A 16 18.32 -28.64 9.36
C ILE A 16 17.69 -27.42 8.68
N VAL A 17 18.15 -27.03 7.50
CA VAL A 17 17.58 -25.93 6.73
C VAL A 17 16.13 -26.18 6.35
N GLY A 18 15.80 -27.41 5.91
CA GLY A 18 14.43 -27.82 5.62
C GLY A 18 13.52 -27.81 6.84
N GLY A 19 14.02 -28.24 8.00
CA GLY A 19 13.30 -28.19 9.28
C GLY A 19 13.02 -26.77 9.74
N ILE A 20 14.02 -25.88 9.68
CA ILE A 20 13.86 -24.45 10.02
C ILE A 20 12.85 -23.79 9.09
N MET A 21 12.94 -24.04 7.78
CA MET A 21 12.02 -23.47 6.80
C MET A 21 10.58 -23.95 7.02
N ALA A 22 10.37 -25.21 7.39
CA ALA A 22 9.05 -25.76 7.68
C ALA A 22 8.43 -25.10 8.94
N VAL A 23 9.22 -24.85 9.97
CA VAL A 23 8.77 -24.14 11.19
C VAL A 23 8.37 -22.71 10.85
N PHE A 24 9.20 -21.97 10.10
CA PHE A 24 8.87 -20.59 9.68
C PHE A 24 7.58 -20.53 8.85
N LEU A 25 7.38 -21.48 7.94
CA LEU A 25 6.15 -21.53 7.13
C LEU A 25 4.91 -21.87 7.96
N ALA A 26 5.05 -22.71 8.99
CA ALA A 26 3.96 -23.06 9.89
C ALA A 26 3.59 -21.87 10.78
N ASP A 27 4.58 -21.18 11.38
CA ASP A 27 4.37 -19.99 12.21
C ASP A 27 3.73 -18.87 11.41
N ARG A 28 4.15 -18.66 10.16
CA ARG A 28 3.57 -17.66 9.26
C ARG A 28 2.09 -17.94 8.98
N LYS A 29 1.72 -19.18 8.64
CA LYS A 29 0.33 -19.56 8.39
C LYS A 29 -0.57 -19.37 9.61
N VAL A 30 -0.04 -19.63 10.81
CA VAL A 30 -0.77 -19.38 12.05
C VAL A 30 -0.98 -17.89 12.28
N ALA A 31 0.04 -17.07 12.04
CA ALA A 31 -0.05 -15.61 12.15
C ALA A 31 -1.07 -15.04 11.14
N GLU A 32 -1.00 -15.44 9.86
CA GLU A 32 -1.95 -15.03 8.82
C GLU A 32 -3.39 -15.36 9.23
N LYS A 33 -3.65 -16.56 9.74
CA LYS A 33 -4.99 -16.97 10.17
C LYS A 33 -5.51 -16.14 11.37
N ILE A 34 -4.68 -15.86 12.36
CA ILE A 34 -5.06 -15.03 13.51
C ILE A 34 -5.39 -13.61 13.04
N THR A 35 -4.61 -13.07 12.10
CA THR A 35 -4.82 -11.74 11.54
C THR A 35 -6.13 -11.68 10.74
N GLU A 36 -6.44 -12.67 9.92
CA GLU A 36 -7.71 -12.73 9.18
C GLU A 36 -8.92 -12.84 10.12
N GLU A 37 -8.83 -13.59 11.21
CA GLU A 37 -9.89 -13.69 12.22
C GLU A 37 -10.12 -12.32 12.90
N GLU A 38 -9.08 -11.56 13.23
CA GLU A 38 -9.22 -10.21 13.82
C GLU A 38 -9.81 -9.21 12.80
N TYR A 39 -9.45 -9.30 11.51
CA TYR A 39 -10.06 -8.48 10.47
C TYR A 39 -11.56 -8.78 10.33
N GLN A 40 -11.93 -10.07 10.35
CA GLN A 40 -13.35 -10.43 10.28
C GLN A 40 -14.12 -9.89 11.49
N ARG A 41 -13.58 -9.99 12.69
CA ARG A 41 -14.20 -9.43 13.91
C ARG A 41 -14.38 -7.91 13.84
N PHE A 42 -13.44 -7.20 13.18
CA PHE A 42 -13.61 -5.77 12.94
C PHE A 42 -14.74 -5.49 11.93
N LEU A 43 -14.80 -6.25 10.84
CA LEU A 43 -15.88 -6.14 9.85
C LEU A 43 -17.25 -6.49 10.43
N ASP A 44 -17.30 -7.41 11.38
CA ASP A 44 -18.52 -7.78 12.13
C ASP A 44 -18.88 -6.76 13.23
N GLY A 45 -18.07 -5.72 13.44
CA GLY A 45 -18.30 -4.68 14.46
C GLY A 45 -18.01 -5.15 15.91
N GLU A 46 -17.28 -6.25 16.08
CA GLU A 46 -16.98 -6.80 17.41
C GLU A 46 -15.77 -6.14 18.09
N VAL A 47 -14.80 -5.69 17.31
CA VAL A 47 -13.57 -5.06 17.78
C VAL A 47 -13.29 -3.74 17.04
N PRO A 48 -12.73 -2.72 17.71
CA PRO A 48 -12.35 -1.49 17.06
C PRO A 48 -10.95 -1.56 16.46
N ALA A 49 -10.67 -0.68 15.47
CA ALA A 49 -9.34 -0.34 15.03
C ALA A 49 -8.86 0.96 15.69
N MET A 50 -7.56 1.11 15.87
CA MET A 50 -6.95 2.24 16.57
C MET A 50 -6.14 3.11 15.61
N LYS A 51 -6.33 4.42 15.64
CA LYS A 51 -5.43 5.38 15.00
C LYS A 51 -4.18 5.61 15.85
N GLU A 52 -3.15 6.17 15.24
CA GLU A 52 -1.85 6.47 15.88
C GLU A 52 -1.97 7.37 17.13
N ASN A 53 -2.98 8.25 17.16
CA ASN A 53 -3.29 9.11 18.31
C ASN A 53 -3.98 8.37 19.49
N GLY A 54 -4.14 7.04 19.39
CA GLY A 54 -4.76 6.20 20.41
C GLY A 54 -6.29 6.18 20.41
N LYS A 55 -6.97 6.92 19.55
CA LYS A 55 -8.43 6.84 19.39
C LYS A 55 -8.81 5.56 18.65
N THR A 56 -9.90 4.95 19.09
CA THR A 56 -10.46 3.72 18.50
C THR A 56 -11.74 4.01 17.73
N TYR A 57 -11.98 3.22 16.69
CA TYR A 57 -13.10 3.36 15.76
C TYR A 57 -13.62 1.98 15.38
N PHE A 58 -14.91 1.77 15.47
CA PHE A 58 -15.59 0.64 14.83
C PHE A 58 -15.81 0.94 13.35
N LEU A 59 -16.17 -0.07 12.57
CA LEU A 59 -16.42 0.10 11.14
C LEU A 59 -17.47 1.19 10.86
N GLU A 60 -18.55 1.22 11.65
CA GLU A 60 -19.62 2.23 11.56
C GLU A 60 -19.15 3.65 11.89
N ASP A 61 -18.16 3.81 12.76
CA ASP A 61 -17.57 5.11 13.06
C ASP A 61 -16.76 5.67 11.87
N LEU A 62 -16.23 4.78 11.00
CA LEU A 62 -15.45 5.15 9.84
C LEU A 62 -16.30 5.48 8.61
N PHE A 63 -17.42 4.75 8.42
CA PHE A 63 -18.23 4.81 7.19
C PHE A 63 -19.69 5.21 7.42
N GLY A 64 -20.13 5.42 8.67
CA GLY A 64 -21.51 5.67 9.04
C GLY A 64 -22.30 4.38 9.23
N GLU A 65 -23.63 4.51 9.41
CA GLU A 65 -24.50 3.36 9.74
C GLU A 65 -24.71 2.40 8.55
N ASP A 66 -24.58 2.89 7.31
CA ASP A 66 -24.71 2.04 6.12
C ASP A 66 -23.34 1.59 5.60
N VAL A 67 -22.95 0.40 6.03
CA VAL A 67 -21.69 -0.24 5.62
C VAL A 67 -21.88 -1.29 4.52
N SER A 68 -23.10 -1.36 3.91
CA SER A 68 -23.43 -2.40 2.91
C SER A 68 -22.59 -2.31 1.63
N ASP A 69 -22.17 -1.10 1.25
CA ASP A 69 -21.45 -0.83 0.01
C ASP A 69 -19.93 -0.69 0.21
N VAL A 70 -19.45 -1.14 1.35
CA VAL A 70 -18.00 -1.11 1.66
C VAL A 70 -17.29 -2.24 0.93
N GLU A 71 -16.37 -1.89 0.04
CA GLU A 71 -15.47 -2.85 -0.61
C GLU A 71 -14.32 -3.23 0.32
N THR A 72 -14.02 -4.53 0.41
CA THR A 72 -12.90 -5.03 1.22
C THR A 72 -12.03 -6.00 0.44
N PHE A 73 -10.71 -5.96 0.65
CA PHE A 73 -9.77 -6.93 0.11
C PHE A 73 -8.51 -7.02 0.98
N LEU A 74 -7.68 -8.03 0.73
CA LEU A 74 -6.43 -8.28 1.45
C LEU A 74 -5.24 -8.16 0.50
N SER A 75 -4.22 -7.37 0.89
CA SER A 75 -2.97 -7.19 0.13
C SER A 75 -1.81 -6.97 1.09
N ASP A 76 -0.63 -7.53 0.78
CA ASP A 76 0.62 -7.32 1.53
C ASP A 76 1.25 -5.99 1.07
N ILE A 77 0.74 -4.88 1.63
CA ILE A 77 1.12 -3.53 1.16
C ILE A 77 2.46 -3.07 1.71
N ASP A 78 3.00 -3.67 2.77
CA ASP A 78 4.29 -3.28 3.34
C ASP A 78 5.42 -4.30 3.10
N GLY A 79 5.12 -5.42 2.43
CA GLY A 79 6.08 -6.44 2.03
C GLY A 79 6.63 -7.27 3.18
N ASP A 80 5.91 -7.37 4.31
CA ASP A 80 6.31 -8.20 5.44
C ASP A 80 5.84 -9.66 5.30
N GLY A 81 4.95 -9.92 4.34
CA GLY A 81 4.37 -11.21 4.00
C GLY A 81 3.09 -11.52 4.76
N VAL A 82 2.56 -10.61 5.56
CA VAL A 82 1.22 -10.67 6.16
C VAL A 82 0.35 -9.64 5.46
N LYS A 83 -0.85 -10.03 5.06
CA LYS A 83 -1.75 -9.13 4.32
C LYS A 83 -2.46 -8.18 5.24
N GLU A 84 -2.54 -6.92 4.83
CA GLU A 84 -3.35 -5.89 5.44
C GLU A 84 -4.80 -5.93 4.93
N LEU A 85 -5.75 -5.48 5.76
CA LEU A 85 -7.14 -5.28 5.38
C LEU A 85 -7.31 -3.90 4.75
N HIS A 86 -7.75 -3.88 3.51
CA HIS A 86 -8.10 -2.68 2.76
C HIS A 86 -9.62 -2.51 2.76
N ILE A 87 -10.10 -1.29 3.02
CA ILE A 87 -11.53 -0.96 3.13
C ILE A 87 -11.81 0.33 2.37
N ARG A 88 -12.75 0.31 1.44
CA ARG A 88 -13.09 1.43 0.55
C ARG A 88 -14.59 1.71 0.52
N ASN A 89 -14.97 2.97 0.70
CA ASN A 89 -16.26 3.55 0.36
C ASN A 89 -16.15 5.08 0.36
N GLY A 90 -15.74 5.68 -0.76
CA GLY A 90 -15.40 7.12 -0.83
C GLY A 90 -14.13 7.47 -0.05
N ILE A 91 -13.97 6.97 1.17
CA ILE A 91 -12.73 7.01 1.95
C ILE A 91 -12.03 5.66 1.84
N TYR A 92 -10.72 5.66 1.95
CA TYR A 92 -9.88 4.46 1.88
C TYR A 92 -9.07 4.29 3.15
N TYR A 93 -9.23 3.14 3.80
CA TYR A 93 -8.47 2.76 4.98
C TYR A 93 -7.66 1.49 4.74
N ILE A 94 -6.48 1.43 5.35
CA ILE A 94 -5.66 0.21 5.45
C ILE A 94 -5.45 -0.09 6.92
N LEU A 95 -5.78 -1.30 7.33
CA LEU A 95 -5.65 -1.79 8.69
C LEU A 95 -4.61 -2.90 8.76
N LYS A 96 -3.75 -2.83 9.77
CA LYS A 96 -2.76 -3.86 10.11
C LYS A 96 -2.95 -4.32 11.54
N GLU A 97 -2.86 -5.64 11.76
CA GLU A 97 -2.73 -6.17 13.10
C GLU A 97 -1.31 -5.90 13.63
N LYS A 98 -1.20 -5.23 14.78
CA LYS A 98 0.06 -4.94 15.47
C LYS A 98 -0.08 -5.33 16.94
N LYS A 99 0.62 -6.40 17.37
CA LYS A 99 0.68 -6.84 18.77
C LYS A 99 -0.71 -7.10 19.39
N GLY A 100 -1.58 -7.77 18.66
CA GLY A 100 -2.94 -8.12 19.11
C GLY A 100 -3.94 -6.95 19.03
N LYS A 101 -3.64 -5.91 18.25
CA LYS A 101 -4.55 -4.77 18.04
C LYS A 101 -4.59 -4.38 16.57
N LEU A 102 -5.79 -4.11 16.09
CA LEU A 102 -5.93 -3.52 14.77
C LEU A 102 -5.55 -2.05 14.79
N THR A 103 -4.68 -1.65 13.87
CA THR A 103 -4.18 -0.28 13.73
C THR A 103 -4.51 0.23 12.34
N ILE A 104 -5.08 1.43 12.24
CA ILE A 104 -5.27 2.11 10.97
C ILE A 104 -3.91 2.67 10.55
N LEU A 105 -3.34 2.10 9.48
CA LEU A 105 -2.06 2.53 8.91
C LEU A 105 -2.23 3.73 7.99
N TYR A 106 -3.32 3.74 7.22
CA TYR A 106 -3.55 4.71 6.16
C TYR A 106 -5.01 5.15 6.14
N GLU A 107 -5.21 6.42 5.82
CA GLU A 107 -6.50 7.02 5.52
C GLU A 107 -6.33 7.94 4.31
N GLY A 108 -7.12 7.71 3.28
CA GLY A 108 -7.05 8.42 2.01
C GLY A 108 -8.40 8.48 1.29
N THR A 109 -8.36 8.67 -0.02
CA THR A 109 -9.56 8.83 -0.85
C THR A 109 -9.65 7.70 -1.85
N ALA A 110 -10.72 6.90 -1.78
CA ALA A 110 -10.87 5.68 -2.58
C ALA A 110 -10.83 5.91 -4.11
N ILE A 111 -11.12 7.12 -4.58
CA ILE A 111 -11.11 7.46 -6.02
C ILE A 111 -9.75 7.92 -6.55
N TYR A 112 -8.79 8.24 -5.66
CA TYR A 112 -7.46 8.75 -6.05
C TYR A 112 -6.31 7.88 -5.57
N ASP A 113 -6.54 7.01 -4.57
CA ASP A 113 -5.52 6.22 -3.92
C ASP A 113 -5.55 4.78 -4.41
N GLU A 114 -4.47 4.33 -5.02
CA GLU A 114 -4.36 2.99 -5.57
C GLU A 114 -3.23 2.20 -4.90
N PRO A 115 -3.52 1.02 -4.32
CA PRO A 115 -2.50 0.18 -3.73
C PRO A 115 -1.61 -0.44 -4.82
N VAL A 116 -0.30 -0.35 -4.62
CA VAL A 116 0.72 -0.91 -5.51
C VAL A 116 1.61 -1.86 -4.70
N GLU A 117 1.12 -3.08 -4.50
CA GLU A 117 1.78 -4.12 -3.69
C GLU A 117 3.24 -4.36 -4.12
N ALA A 118 3.50 -4.41 -5.43
CA ALA A 118 4.85 -4.60 -5.97
C ALA A 118 5.85 -3.50 -5.57
N MET A 119 5.36 -2.34 -5.14
CA MET A 119 6.18 -1.21 -4.68
C MET A 119 6.03 -0.94 -3.18
N SER A 120 5.28 -1.77 -2.47
CA SER A 120 4.97 -1.64 -1.06
C SER A 120 4.42 -0.25 -0.71
N GLY A 121 3.34 0.18 -1.40
CA GLY A 121 2.79 1.51 -1.14
C GLY A 121 1.51 1.85 -1.89
N ILE A 122 1.11 3.11 -1.73
CA ILE A 122 -0.08 3.71 -2.33
C ILE A 122 0.36 4.77 -3.32
N LEU A 123 -0.13 4.67 -4.54
CA LEU A 123 -0.05 5.73 -5.54
C LEU A 123 -1.30 6.61 -5.42
N TYR A 124 -1.12 7.86 -5.06
CA TYR A 124 -2.14 8.88 -5.26
C TYR A 124 -2.03 9.42 -6.67
N TYR A 125 -3.16 9.48 -7.34
CA TYR A 125 -3.30 10.11 -8.64
C TYR A 125 -4.56 10.94 -8.72
N ARG A 126 -4.42 12.17 -9.18
CA ARG A 126 -5.55 13.06 -9.46
C ARG A 126 -5.32 13.79 -10.77
N GLU A 127 -6.36 13.82 -11.59
CA GLU A 127 -6.40 14.50 -12.88
C GLU A 127 -7.63 15.41 -12.94
N GLY A 128 -7.51 16.54 -13.63
CA GLY A 128 -8.62 17.44 -13.91
C GLY A 128 -8.54 18.76 -13.18
N GLY A 129 -9.56 19.56 -13.36
CA GLY A 129 -9.67 20.94 -12.90
C GLY A 129 -9.68 21.92 -14.08
N ALA A 130 -9.75 23.22 -13.77
CA ALA A 130 -9.58 24.29 -14.75
C ALA A 130 -8.71 25.39 -14.09
N PRO A 131 -7.46 25.57 -14.56
CA PRO A 131 -6.80 24.87 -15.69
C PRO A 131 -6.57 23.38 -15.41
N TYR A 132 -6.40 22.58 -16.46
CA TYR A 132 -6.11 21.15 -16.36
C TYR A 132 -4.83 20.90 -15.57
N ASN A 133 -4.84 19.91 -14.71
CA ASN A 133 -3.66 19.53 -13.95
C ASN A 133 -3.61 18.02 -13.68
N GLU A 134 -2.40 17.51 -13.47
CA GLU A 134 -2.16 16.16 -12.96
C GLU A 134 -1.31 16.25 -11.70
N THR A 135 -1.62 15.41 -10.73
CA THR A 135 -0.86 15.28 -9.49
C THR A 135 -0.59 13.82 -9.20
N TYR A 136 0.67 13.49 -8.90
CA TYR A 136 1.10 12.18 -8.45
C TYR A 136 1.90 12.32 -7.17
N TYR A 137 1.69 11.43 -6.21
CA TYR A 137 2.65 11.14 -5.15
C TYR A 137 2.54 9.68 -4.75
N PHE A 138 3.61 9.16 -4.15
CA PHE A 138 3.69 7.77 -3.74
C PHE A 138 4.05 7.70 -2.26
N THR A 139 3.18 7.07 -1.46
CA THR A 139 3.44 6.76 -0.05
C THR A 139 3.88 5.31 0.05
N ARG A 140 5.13 5.09 0.47
CA ARG A 140 5.68 3.75 0.70
C ARG A 140 5.46 3.33 2.15
N PHE A 141 5.27 2.02 2.37
CA PHE A 141 5.24 1.43 3.70
C PHE A 141 6.51 0.65 3.96
N GLU A 142 7.10 0.83 5.14
CA GLU A 142 8.11 -0.07 5.68
C GLU A 142 7.42 -1.29 6.29
N LYS A 143 8.15 -2.40 6.46
CA LYS A 143 7.61 -3.68 6.97
C LYS A 143 6.94 -3.62 8.35
N ASP A 144 7.18 -2.60 9.11
CA ASP A 144 6.51 -2.34 10.39
C ASP A 144 5.26 -1.47 10.24
N GLY A 145 4.89 -1.13 8.99
CA GLY A 145 3.78 -0.27 8.62
C GLY A 145 4.05 1.22 8.81
N THR A 146 5.32 1.63 9.00
CA THR A 146 5.68 3.05 9.00
C THR A 146 5.55 3.63 7.60
N MET A 147 4.83 4.75 7.46
CA MET A 147 4.68 5.45 6.19
C MET A 147 5.90 6.34 5.90
N VAL A 148 6.33 6.32 4.63
CA VAL A 148 7.37 7.18 4.10
C VAL A 148 6.80 7.89 2.87
N GLU A 149 6.54 9.19 3.01
CA GLU A 149 6.04 10.01 1.91
C GLU A 149 7.14 10.23 0.87
N GLY A 150 6.78 10.02 -0.38
CA GLY A 150 7.63 10.34 -1.54
C GLY A 150 7.41 11.78 -2.00
N PRO A 151 8.16 12.21 -3.03
CA PRO A 151 7.97 13.53 -3.62
C PRO A 151 6.60 13.64 -4.29
N THR A 152 6.08 14.87 -4.32
CA THR A 152 4.87 15.24 -5.06
C THR A 152 5.26 15.77 -6.44
N TYR A 153 4.67 15.18 -7.49
CA TYR A 153 4.83 15.63 -8.87
C TYR A 153 3.53 16.25 -9.36
N GLN A 154 3.62 17.42 -9.96
CA GLN A 154 2.48 18.15 -10.50
C GLN A 154 2.81 18.67 -11.89
N CYS A 155 1.83 18.70 -12.79
CA CYS A 155 1.89 19.51 -14.00
C CYS A 155 0.60 20.29 -14.17
N TYR A 156 0.72 21.47 -14.76
CA TYR A 156 -0.39 22.41 -14.96
C TYR A 156 -0.37 22.88 -16.39
N ASP A 157 -1.54 22.83 -17.03
CA ASP A 157 -1.84 23.49 -18.29
C ASP A 157 -1.77 25.02 -18.09
N SER A 158 -0.61 25.60 -18.38
CA SER A 158 -0.28 27.00 -18.06
C SER A 158 -0.79 27.97 -19.13
N ASP A 159 -0.96 27.50 -20.37
CA ASP A 159 -1.47 28.27 -21.50
C ASP A 159 -2.99 28.08 -21.72
N GLU A 160 -3.60 27.20 -20.91
CA GLU A 160 -5.05 26.94 -20.90
C GLU A 160 -5.58 26.40 -22.24
N ASP A 161 -4.75 25.67 -23.00
CA ASP A 161 -5.15 25.08 -24.26
C ASP A 161 -5.90 23.73 -24.08
N GLY A 162 -5.91 23.18 -22.86
CA GLY A 162 -6.59 21.94 -22.49
C GLY A 162 -5.74 20.70 -22.66
N GLU A 163 -4.47 20.84 -23.01
CA GLU A 163 -3.50 19.74 -23.19
C GLU A 163 -2.25 20.01 -22.34
N ILE A 164 -1.58 18.97 -21.88
CA ILE A 164 -0.29 19.11 -21.21
C ILE A 164 0.83 19.05 -22.25
N GLY A 165 1.48 20.20 -22.48
CA GLY A 165 2.43 20.47 -23.55
C GLY A 165 3.82 20.89 -23.09
N VAL A 166 4.59 21.47 -24.02
CA VAL A 166 5.98 21.90 -23.78
C VAL A 166 6.05 23.20 -22.99
N GLU A 167 5.05 24.05 -23.15
CA GLU A 167 4.96 25.39 -22.55
C GLU A 167 4.39 25.36 -21.13
N ASP A 168 4.07 24.14 -20.62
CA ASP A 168 3.42 23.95 -19.32
C ASP A 168 4.37 23.90 -18.15
N LEU A 169 3.78 24.08 -16.95
CA LEU A 169 4.51 24.10 -15.70
C LEU A 169 4.62 22.70 -15.10
N TYR A 170 5.84 22.24 -14.90
CA TYR A 170 6.16 20.95 -14.27
C TYR A 170 6.84 21.16 -12.92
N LEU A 171 6.28 20.58 -11.85
CA LEU A 171 6.77 20.78 -10.48
C LEU A 171 7.11 19.44 -9.83
N LYS A 172 8.15 19.48 -8.96
CA LYS A 172 8.47 18.45 -7.96
C LYS A 172 8.60 19.13 -6.61
N ASP A 173 7.77 18.73 -5.66
CA ASP A 173 7.72 19.36 -4.32
C ASP A 173 7.56 20.88 -4.38
N GLY A 174 6.76 21.36 -5.36
CA GLY A 174 6.52 22.79 -5.60
C GLY A 174 7.66 23.53 -6.29
N VAL A 175 8.73 22.85 -6.70
CA VAL A 175 9.87 23.42 -7.42
C VAL A 175 9.77 23.09 -8.91
N GLU A 176 9.88 24.10 -9.78
CA GLU A 176 9.85 23.93 -11.22
C GLU A 176 10.99 23.03 -11.70
N GLN A 177 10.68 22.13 -12.64
CA GLN A 177 11.63 21.26 -13.31
C GLN A 177 11.44 21.24 -14.82
N ASP A 178 12.47 20.76 -15.50
CA ASP A 178 12.40 20.42 -16.92
C ASP A 178 11.39 19.28 -17.16
N ARG A 179 10.59 19.41 -18.20
CA ARG A 179 9.57 18.43 -18.60
C ARG A 179 10.15 17.03 -18.73
N THR A 180 11.32 16.90 -19.40
CA THR A 180 11.93 15.59 -19.66
C THR A 180 12.34 14.91 -18.35
N ALA A 181 12.84 15.68 -17.37
CA ALA A 181 13.16 15.16 -16.05
C ALA A 181 11.90 14.71 -15.32
N TRP A 182 10.85 15.51 -15.35
CA TRP A 182 9.55 15.19 -14.74
C TRP A 182 8.93 13.93 -15.36
N GLU A 183 8.87 13.84 -16.69
CA GLU A 183 8.34 12.69 -17.42
C GLU A 183 9.09 11.39 -17.09
N LYS A 184 10.40 11.46 -16.95
CA LYS A 184 11.25 10.32 -16.57
C LYS A 184 11.01 9.88 -15.12
N GLU A 185 10.87 10.81 -14.19
CA GLU A 185 10.66 10.50 -12.79
C GLU A 185 9.24 9.99 -12.52
N THR A 186 8.25 10.41 -13.32
CA THR A 186 6.84 9.98 -13.20
C THR A 186 6.49 8.78 -14.09
N GLU A 187 7.40 8.29 -14.91
CA GLU A 187 7.13 7.22 -15.90
C GLU A 187 6.43 6.00 -15.27
N ILE A 188 6.92 5.55 -14.12
CA ILE A 188 6.36 4.38 -13.43
C ILE A 188 4.94 4.65 -12.91
N TYR A 189 4.65 5.86 -12.40
CA TYR A 189 3.33 6.23 -11.90
C TYR A 189 2.31 6.31 -13.02
N ARG A 190 2.70 6.90 -14.17
CA ARG A 190 1.88 6.96 -15.37
C ARG A 190 1.62 5.59 -15.99
N ALA A 191 2.60 4.69 -15.93
CA ALA A 191 2.42 3.31 -16.37
C ALA A 191 1.37 2.59 -15.51
N ILE A 192 1.44 2.69 -14.18
CA ILE A 192 0.46 2.11 -13.25
C ILE A 192 -0.94 2.68 -13.51
N LYS A 193 -1.07 4.02 -13.65
CA LYS A 193 -2.32 4.69 -14.01
C LYS A 193 -2.94 4.06 -15.27
N ASN A 194 -2.15 3.96 -16.34
CA ASN A 194 -2.62 3.46 -17.64
C ASN A 194 -3.04 1.98 -17.59
N GLU A 195 -2.30 1.14 -16.88
CA GLU A 195 -2.63 -0.29 -16.73
C GLU A 195 -3.95 -0.50 -15.99
N ARG A 196 -4.29 0.40 -15.08
CA ARG A 196 -5.49 0.31 -14.27
C ARG A 196 -6.70 1.05 -14.83
N GLY A 197 -6.50 1.83 -15.88
CA GLY A 197 -7.56 2.63 -16.52
C GLY A 197 -8.08 3.77 -15.64
N LEU A 198 -7.19 4.30 -14.80
CA LEU A 198 -7.46 5.44 -13.92
C LEU A 198 -7.46 6.74 -14.68
#